data_3662e476be81cbce7ad912fb9743dd70
#
_entry.id   3662e476be81cbce7ad912fb9743dd70
#
_cell.length_a   1.000
_cell.length_b   1.000
_cell.length_c   1.000
_cell.angle_alpha   90.00
_cell.angle_beta   90.00
_cell.angle_gamma   90.00
#
_symmetry.space_group_name_H-M   'P 1'
#
loop_
_entity.id
_entity.type
_entity.pdbx_description
1 polymer ?
#
loop_
_entity_poly.entity_id
_entity_poly.type
_entity_poly.pdbx_seq_one_letter_code
_entity_poly.pdbx_strand_id
1 'polypeptide(L)'
;MLVGIKNVSKLIGISIIACCAVLVCTMFLNFYFDIRLIESEITSELSMFFYNAQVSTAKVVCLVSGGCLLLTAIVMLLFYIKHYIDTHKKELGILKALGYSNIKIAKSFWVFGISIFIGTVTGYAGAFLIMPWFYALQNEDKMLPEITINFHPSILFYFVVLPTCLLYT
;
A
#
# COMPACT_ATOMS: atom_id res chain seq x y z
N MET A 1 -13.11 7.56 25.72
CA MET A 1 -12.97 7.23 24.31
C MET A 1 -12.67 8.53 23.58
N LEU A 2 -11.37 8.79 23.30
CA LEU A 2 -10.89 10.10 22.80
C LEU A 2 -11.19 10.35 21.31
N VAL A 3 -11.53 9.30 20.56
CA VAL A 3 -11.83 9.41 19.12
C VAL A 3 -13.36 9.43 18.94
N GLY A 4 -13.92 10.62 18.86
CA GLY A 4 -15.33 10.81 18.55
C GLY A 4 -15.61 10.61 17.06
N ILE A 5 -16.87 10.34 16.71
CA ILE A 5 -17.39 10.16 15.34
C ILE A 5 -17.00 11.33 14.40
N LYS A 6 -16.74 12.52 14.91
CA LYS A 6 -16.23 13.69 14.13
C LYS A 6 -14.85 13.49 13.49
N ASN A 7 -14.07 12.53 13.97
CA ASN A 7 -12.73 12.25 13.40
C ASN A 7 -12.75 11.14 12.34
N VAL A 8 -13.88 10.49 12.11
CA VAL A 8 -14.04 9.40 11.11
C VAL A 8 -13.69 9.89 9.70
N SER A 9 -14.05 11.10 9.32
CA SER A 9 -13.73 11.68 8.01
C SER A 9 -12.22 11.76 7.77
N LYS A 10 -11.42 12.10 8.80
CA LYS A 10 -9.96 12.13 8.70
C LYS A 10 -9.36 10.74 8.59
N LEU A 11 -9.93 9.77 9.29
CA LEU A 11 -9.52 8.37 9.24
C LEU A 11 -9.79 7.74 7.86
N ILE A 12 -10.91 8.10 7.23
CA ILE A 12 -11.24 7.68 5.86
C ILE A 12 -10.18 8.19 4.87
N GLY A 13 -9.73 9.43 4.99
CA GLY A 13 -8.68 9.99 4.13
C GLY A 13 -7.40 9.16 4.17
N ILE A 14 -6.94 8.78 5.37
CA ILE A 14 -5.75 7.91 5.53
C ILE A 14 -5.98 6.54 4.89
N SER A 15 -7.16 5.95 5.11
CA SER A 15 -7.51 4.64 4.55
C SER A 15 -7.53 4.67 3.02
N ILE A 16 -8.06 5.72 2.40
CA ILE A 16 -8.08 5.87 0.94
C ILE A 16 -6.65 5.97 0.38
N ILE A 17 -5.78 6.79 0.99
CA ILE A 17 -4.40 6.93 0.54
C ILE A 17 -3.65 5.61 0.66
N ALA A 18 -3.80 4.90 1.77
CA ALA A 18 -3.21 3.59 1.97
C ALA A 18 -3.75 2.56 0.94
N CYS A 19 -5.05 2.59 0.68
CA CYS A 19 -5.70 1.74 -0.32
C CYS A 19 -5.11 1.98 -1.72
N CYS A 20 -5.05 3.23 -2.18
CA CYS A 20 -4.50 3.57 -3.49
C CYS A 20 -3.02 3.19 -3.62
N ALA A 21 -2.22 3.46 -2.58
CA ALA A 21 -0.81 3.12 -2.58
C ALA A 21 -0.58 1.61 -2.70
N VAL A 22 -1.27 0.82 -1.88
CA VAL A 22 -1.14 -0.64 -1.90
C VAL A 22 -1.68 -1.23 -3.20
N LEU A 23 -2.80 -0.72 -3.71
CA LEU A 23 -3.39 -1.16 -4.97
C LEU A 23 -2.39 -1.04 -6.12
N VAL A 24 -1.83 0.16 -6.33
CA VAL A 24 -0.88 0.40 -7.43
C VAL A 24 0.40 -0.41 -7.25
N CYS A 25 0.98 -0.42 -6.05
CA CYS A 25 2.20 -1.19 -5.78
C CYS A 25 1.97 -2.69 -5.98
N THR A 26 0.84 -3.23 -5.53
CA THR A 26 0.52 -4.66 -5.69
C THR A 26 0.37 -5.03 -7.16
N MET A 27 -0.33 -4.23 -7.96
CA MET A 27 -0.51 -4.49 -9.39
C MET A 27 0.82 -4.57 -10.13
N PHE A 28 1.67 -3.55 -10.00
CA PHE A 28 2.93 -3.51 -10.73
C PHE A 28 3.96 -4.52 -10.21
N LEU A 29 4.00 -4.76 -8.90
CA LEU A 29 4.95 -5.72 -8.33
C LEU A 29 4.55 -7.17 -8.66
N ASN A 30 3.25 -7.48 -8.62
CA ASN A 30 2.76 -8.80 -9.04
C ASN A 30 3.05 -9.03 -10.52
N PHE A 31 2.75 -8.05 -11.37
CA PHE A 31 3.07 -8.12 -12.79
C PHE A 31 4.58 -8.31 -13.03
N TYR A 32 5.44 -7.61 -12.30
CA TYR A 32 6.88 -7.77 -12.39
C TYR A 32 7.35 -9.19 -12.03
N PHE A 33 6.74 -9.81 -11.02
CA PHE A 33 7.08 -11.18 -10.66
C PHE A 33 6.53 -12.20 -11.68
N ASP A 34 5.30 -12.02 -12.12
CA ASP A 34 4.66 -12.95 -13.05
C ASP A 34 5.28 -12.92 -14.44
N ILE A 35 5.63 -11.74 -14.96
CA ILE A 35 6.27 -11.62 -16.28
C ILE A 35 7.65 -12.31 -16.31
N ARG A 36 8.35 -12.37 -15.18
CA ARG A 36 9.64 -13.07 -15.13
C ARG A 36 9.53 -14.58 -15.22
N LEU A 37 8.36 -15.15 -14.93
CA LEU A 37 8.14 -16.58 -15.03
C LEU A 37 8.04 -17.07 -16.48
N ILE A 38 7.67 -16.20 -17.41
CA ILE A 38 7.54 -16.55 -18.82
C ILE A 38 8.84 -16.37 -19.63
N GLU A 39 9.93 -15.94 -18.99
CA GLU A 39 11.23 -15.72 -19.67
C GLU A 39 11.71 -16.96 -20.45
N SER A 40 11.51 -18.16 -19.87
CA SER A 40 11.93 -19.43 -20.49
C SER A 40 11.06 -19.88 -21.67
N GLU A 41 9.89 -19.28 -21.85
CA GLU A 41 8.96 -19.63 -22.94
C GLU A 41 9.17 -18.78 -24.18
N ILE A 42 10.02 -17.74 -24.09
CA ILE A 42 10.25 -16.80 -25.16
C ILE A 42 11.32 -17.35 -26.10
N THR A 43 10.93 -17.63 -27.35
CA THR A 43 11.80 -18.22 -28.38
C THR A 43 12.19 -17.24 -29.49
N SER A 44 11.45 -16.14 -29.66
CA SER A 44 11.66 -15.15 -30.70
C SER A 44 12.48 -13.94 -30.21
N GLU A 45 13.41 -13.46 -31.01
CA GLU A 45 14.19 -12.24 -30.68
C GLU A 45 13.29 -11.00 -30.51
N LEU A 46 12.23 -10.89 -31.32
CA LEU A 46 11.27 -9.79 -31.23
C LEU A 46 10.50 -9.85 -29.90
N SER A 47 10.01 -11.02 -29.51
CA SER A 47 9.32 -11.21 -28.24
C SER A 47 10.25 -10.94 -27.05
N MET A 48 11.54 -11.30 -27.16
CA MET A 48 12.54 -11.01 -26.12
C MET A 48 12.78 -9.50 -25.99
N PHE A 49 12.76 -8.75 -27.08
CA PHE A 49 12.86 -7.30 -27.02
C PHE A 49 11.65 -6.68 -26.27
N PHE A 50 10.43 -7.10 -26.59
CA PHE A 50 9.22 -6.65 -25.89
C PHE A 50 9.22 -7.05 -24.42
N TYR A 51 9.64 -8.28 -24.10
CA TYR A 51 9.80 -8.76 -22.73
C TYR A 51 10.74 -7.85 -21.93
N ASN A 52 11.94 -7.59 -22.44
CA ASN A 52 12.92 -6.74 -21.76
C ASN A 52 12.40 -5.31 -21.56
N ALA A 53 11.69 -4.76 -22.55
CA ALA A 53 11.06 -3.45 -22.44
C ALA A 53 9.99 -3.42 -21.34
N GLN A 54 9.13 -4.44 -21.27
CA GLN A 54 8.07 -4.54 -20.28
C GLN A 54 8.63 -4.76 -18.87
N VAL A 55 9.61 -5.64 -18.69
CA VAL A 55 10.29 -5.87 -17.40
C VAL A 55 10.96 -4.58 -16.90
N SER A 56 11.66 -3.88 -17.80
CA SER A 56 12.31 -2.61 -17.46
C SER A 56 11.29 -1.55 -17.07
N THR A 57 10.20 -1.41 -17.83
CA THR A 57 9.12 -0.48 -17.54
C THR A 57 8.46 -0.81 -16.20
N ALA A 58 8.08 -2.07 -15.97
CA ALA A 58 7.47 -2.51 -14.72
C ALA A 58 8.37 -2.22 -13.51
N LYS A 59 9.69 -2.47 -13.64
CA LYS A 59 10.67 -2.18 -12.60
C LYS A 59 10.76 -0.69 -12.28
N VAL A 60 10.86 0.16 -13.30
CA VAL A 60 10.95 1.62 -13.13
C VAL A 60 9.66 2.16 -12.53
N VAL A 61 8.51 1.76 -13.06
CA VAL A 61 7.21 2.21 -12.54
C VAL A 61 7.01 1.76 -11.10
N CYS A 62 7.33 0.52 -10.77
CA CYS A 62 7.23 0.01 -9.40
C CYS A 62 8.13 0.81 -8.43
N LEU A 63 9.34 1.12 -8.83
CA LEU A 63 10.30 1.86 -7.99
C LEU A 63 9.90 3.32 -7.81
N VAL A 64 9.50 3.99 -8.89
CA VAL A 64 9.15 5.41 -8.86
C VAL A 64 7.77 5.61 -8.23
N SER A 65 6.73 4.95 -8.73
CA SER A 65 5.38 5.12 -8.21
C SER A 65 5.24 4.57 -6.79
N GLY A 66 5.79 3.39 -6.52
CA GLY A 66 5.80 2.79 -5.20
C GLY A 66 6.57 3.64 -4.18
N GLY A 67 7.75 4.13 -4.55
CA GLY A 67 8.55 5.02 -3.71
C GLY A 67 7.85 6.34 -3.42
N CYS A 68 7.30 7.00 -4.43
CA CYS A 68 6.56 8.26 -4.26
C CYS A 68 5.30 8.09 -3.42
N LEU A 69 4.52 7.02 -3.66
CA LEU A 69 3.31 6.75 -2.89
C LEU A 69 3.62 6.40 -1.44
N LEU A 70 4.68 5.66 -1.19
CA LEU A 70 5.12 5.30 0.15
C LEU A 70 5.60 6.53 0.92
N LEU A 71 6.39 7.40 0.30
CA LEU A 71 6.81 8.67 0.89
C LEU A 71 5.62 9.57 1.20
N THR A 72 4.68 9.74 0.28
CA THR A 72 3.48 10.54 0.52
C THR A 72 2.62 9.96 1.63
N ALA A 73 2.46 8.64 1.71
CA ALA A 73 1.72 7.98 2.78
C ALA A 73 2.37 8.24 4.16
N ILE A 74 3.70 8.12 4.26
CA ILE A 74 4.45 8.40 5.50
C ILE A 74 4.29 9.87 5.90
N VAL A 75 4.50 10.79 4.98
CA VAL A 75 4.40 12.25 5.25
C VAL A 75 2.98 12.60 5.71
N MET A 76 1.96 12.10 5.03
CA MET A 76 0.56 12.32 5.41
C MET A 76 0.25 11.75 6.79
N LEU A 77 0.74 10.56 7.11
CA LEU A 77 0.56 9.96 8.43
C LEU A 77 1.17 10.83 9.53
N LEU A 78 2.40 11.31 9.34
CA LEU A 78 3.07 12.19 10.30
C LEU A 78 2.29 13.50 10.50
N PHE A 79 1.78 14.11 9.42
CA PHE A 79 0.95 15.30 9.51
C PHE A 79 -0.36 15.03 10.26
N TYR A 80 -1.02 13.89 10.03
CA TYR A 80 -2.24 13.54 10.75
C TYR A 80 -2.00 13.33 12.23
N ILE A 81 -0.93 12.60 12.60
CA ILE A 81 -0.57 12.39 14.02
C ILE A 81 -0.26 13.72 14.69
N LYS A 82 0.57 14.56 14.04
CA LYS A 82 0.89 15.90 14.56
C LYS A 82 -0.36 16.75 14.75
N HIS A 83 -1.21 16.83 13.75
CA HIS A 83 -2.45 17.60 13.81
C HIS A 83 -3.39 17.08 14.92
N TYR A 84 -3.48 15.76 15.10
CA TYR A 84 -4.26 15.15 16.17
C TYR A 84 -3.72 15.58 17.55
N ILE A 85 -2.41 15.47 17.76
CA ILE A 85 -1.76 15.89 19.01
C ILE A 85 -2.01 17.37 19.26
N ASP A 86 -1.83 18.22 18.25
CA ASP A 86 -2.02 19.66 18.36
C ASP A 86 -3.46 20.05 18.72
N THR A 87 -4.44 19.33 18.16
CA THR A 87 -5.86 19.59 18.41
C THR A 87 -6.28 19.14 19.83
N HIS A 88 -5.68 18.06 20.35
CA HIS A 88 -6.05 17.48 21.65
C HIS A 88 -5.00 17.74 22.76
N LYS A 89 -4.16 18.74 22.60
CA LYS A 89 -3.09 19.10 23.58
C LYS A 89 -3.59 19.21 25.02
N LYS A 90 -4.73 19.88 25.21
CA LYS A 90 -5.31 20.10 26.56
C LYS A 90 -5.76 18.78 27.19
N GLU A 91 -6.43 17.93 26.39
CA GLU A 91 -6.91 16.62 26.86
C GLU A 91 -5.75 15.67 27.18
N LEU A 92 -4.73 15.64 26.33
CA LEU A 92 -3.50 14.89 26.52
C LEU A 92 -2.72 15.37 27.74
N GLY A 93 -2.66 16.69 27.96
CA GLY A 93 -2.05 17.29 29.16
C GLY A 93 -2.76 16.89 30.44
N ILE A 94 -4.08 16.91 30.46
CA ILE A 94 -4.90 16.48 31.61
C ILE A 94 -4.67 14.99 31.92
N LEU A 95 -4.67 14.13 30.90
CA LEU A 95 -4.39 12.70 31.06
C LEU A 95 -2.99 12.45 31.65
N LYS A 96 -1.99 13.24 31.22
CA LYS A 96 -0.63 13.16 31.73
C LYS A 96 -0.55 13.63 33.19
N ALA A 97 -1.28 14.69 33.55
CA ALA A 97 -1.37 15.17 34.91
C ALA A 97 -2.07 14.18 35.85
N LEU A 98 -3.01 13.38 35.33
CA LEU A 98 -3.67 12.29 36.05
C LEU A 98 -2.81 11.03 36.18
N GLY A 99 -1.54 11.06 35.74
CA GLY A 99 -0.60 9.95 35.90
C GLY A 99 -0.71 8.86 34.82
N TYR A 100 -1.37 9.12 33.70
CA TYR A 100 -1.41 8.18 32.57
C TYR A 100 -0.03 8.06 31.94
N SER A 101 0.47 6.84 31.80
CA SER A 101 1.75 6.58 31.12
C SER A 101 1.66 6.89 29.61
N ASN A 102 2.79 7.28 29.01
CA ASN A 102 2.88 7.57 27.58
C ASN A 102 2.37 6.39 26.72
N ILE A 103 2.60 5.15 27.15
CA ILE A 103 2.13 3.92 26.47
C ILE A 103 0.59 3.82 26.49
N LYS A 104 -0.05 4.21 27.60
CA LYS A 104 -1.52 4.21 27.69
C LYS A 104 -2.14 5.25 26.75
N ILE A 105 -1.48 6.39 26.60
CA ILE A 105 -1.87 7.46 25.67
C ILE A 105 -1.64 6.99 24.23
N ALA A 106 -0.50 6.36 23.95
CA ALA A 106 -0.17 5.81 22.63
C ALA A 106 -1.18 4.74 22.17
N LYS A 107 -1.68 3.89 23.07
CA LYS A 107 -2.76 2.93 22.74
C LYS A 107 -4.04 3.59 22.21
N SER A 108 -4.28 4.85 22.52
CA SER A 108 -5.44 5.59 21.96
C SER A 108 -5.31 5.86 20.46
N PHE A 109 -4.09 5.77 19.92
CA PHE A 109 -3.80 5.93 18.50
C PHE A 109 -4.02 4.64 17.66
N TRP A 110 -4.40 3.54 18.28
CA TRP A 110 -4.65 2.26 17.60
C TRP A 110 -5.72 2.37 16.50
N VAL A 111 -6.62 3.32 16.62
CA VAL A 111 -7.65 3.59 15.61
C VAL A 111 -7.04 3.96 14.25
N PHE A 112 -5.88 4.66 14.25
CA PHE A 112 -5.14 4.96 13.02
C PHE A 112 -4.57 3.68 12.38
N GLY A 113 -4.06 2.76 13.19
CA GLY A 113 -3.58 1.46 12.73
C GLY A 113 -4.68 0.64 12.07
N ILE A 114 -5.87 0.60 12.67
CA ILE A 114 -7.04 -0.08 12.09
C ILE A 114 -7.43 0.56 10.75
N SER A 115 -7.43 1.89 10.67
CA SER A 115 -7.78 2.60 9.42
C SER A 115 -6.81 2.27 8.29
N ILE A 116 -5.51 2.20 8.57
CA ILE A 116 -4.49 1.81 7.60
C ILE A 116 -4.64 0.33 7.23
N PHE A 117 -4.88 -0.55 8.21
CA PHE A 117 -5.10 -1.96 7.95
C PHE A 117 -6.29 -2.19 7.01
N ILE A 118 -7.42 -1.54 7.26
CA ILE A 118 -8.58 -1.61 6.37
C ILE A 118 -8.22 -1.09 4.98
N GLY A 119 -7.52 0.05 4.88
CA GLY A 119 -7.08 0.62 3.61
C GLY A 119 -6.14 -0.31 2.83
N THR A 120 -5.16 -0.92 3.50
CA THR A 120 -4.21 -1.83 2.86
C THR A 120 -4.87 -3.13 2.40
N VAL A 121 -5.76 -3.71 3.21
CA VAL A 121 -6.51 -4.93 2.85
C VAL A 121 -7.44 -4.67 1.66
N THR A 122 -8.19 -3.55 1.68
CA THR A 122 -9.08 -3.20 0.56
C THR A 122 -8.28 -2.86 -0.70
N GLY A 123 -7.14 -2.19 -0.59
CA GLY A 123 -6.24 -1.92 -1.71
C GLY A 123 -5.67 -3.19 -2.32
N TYR A 124 -5.23 -4.12 -1.49
CA TYR A 124 -4.72 -5.41 -1.93
C TYR A 124 -5.80 -6.25 -2.65
N ALA A 125 -6.99 -6.37 -2.06
CA ALA A 125 -8.12 -7.05 -2.69
C ALA A 125 -8.57 -6.39 -3.99
N GLY A 126 -8.62 -5.04 -4.01
CA GLY A 126 -8.94 -4.26 -5.20
C GLY A 126 -7.94 -4.46 -6.34
N ALA A 127 -6.65 -4.62 -6.03
CA ALA A 127 -5.62 -4.91 -7.01
C ALA A 127 -5.91 -6.21 -7.77
N PHE A 128 -6.28 -7.29 -7.07
CA PHE A 128 -6.62 -8.56 -7.70
C PHE A 128 -7.87 -8.50 -8.58
N LEU A 129 -8.84 -7.64 -8.24
CA LEU A 129 -10.04 -7.45 -9.07
C LEU A 129 -9.71 -6.75 -10.41
N ILE A 130 -8.74 -5.82 -10.40
CA ILE A 130 -8.36 -5.03 -11.57
C ILE A 130 -7.26 -5.75 -12.38
N MET A 131 -6.49 -6.64 -11.77
CA MET A 131 -5.33 -7.32 -12.37
C MET A 131 -5.61 -8.00 -13.72
N PRO A 132 -6.72 -8.74 -13.93
CA PRO A 132 -6.99 -9.38 -15.22
C PRO A 132 -7.07 -8.35 -16.36
N TRP A 133 -7.73 -7.23 -16.12
CA TRP A 133 -7.85 -6.16 -17.10
C TRP A 133 -6.50 -5.47 -17.35
N PHE A 134 -5.71 -5.25 -16.30
CA PHE A 134 -4.38 -4.67 -16.40
C PHE A 134 -3.42 -5.55 -17.22
N TYR A 135 -3.42 -6.89 -17.00
CA TYR A 135 -2.57 -7.82 -17.74
C TYR A 135 -2.99 -7.91 -19.21
N ALA A 136 -4.29 -7.86 -19.49
CA ALA A 136 -4.81 -7.82 -20.85
C ALA A 136 -4.32 -6.56 -21.62
N LEU A 137 -4.31 -5.40 -20.95
CA LEU A 137 -3.76 -4.16 -21.51
C LEU A 137 -2.25 -4.24 -21.79
N GLN A 138 -1.49 -4.89 -20.91
CA GLN A 138 -0.04 -5.01 -21.08
C GLN A 138 0.36 -5.96 -22.20
N ASN A 139 -0.51 -6.87 -22.62
CA ASN A 139 -0.29 -7.82 -23.70
C ASN A 139 -1.32 -7.67 -24.84
N GLU A 140 -1.75 -6.43 -25.11
CA GLU A 140 -2.75 -6.14 -26.16
C GLU A 140 -2.29 -6.61 -27.55
N ASP A 141 -0.99 -6.44 -27.85
CA ASP A 141 -0.39 -6.86 -29.11
C ASP A 141 -0.15 -8.38 -29.21
N LYS A 142 -0.43 -9.16 -28.17
CA LYS A 142 -0.20 -10.61 -28.09
C LYS A 142 1.22 -11.03 -28.49
N MET A 143 2.20 -10.18 -28.24
CA MET A 143 3.60 -10.43 -28.53
C MET A 143 4.30 -11.31 -27.48
N LEU A 144 3.69 -11.44 -26.30
CA LEU A 144 4.16 -12.27 -25.20
C LEU A 144 3.22 -13.47 -24.99
N PRO A 145 3.72 -14.60 -24.44
CA PRO A 145 2.88 -15.69 -23.97
C PRO A 145 1.84 -15.19 -22.95
N GLU A 146 0.80 -15.99 -22.72
CA GLU A 146 -0.23 -15.64 -21.72
C GLU A 146 0.40 -15.59 -20.32
N ILE A 147 0.31 -14.43 -19.70
CA ILE A 147 0.84 -14.19 -18.34
C ILE A 147 -0.23 -14.64 -17.35
N THR A 148 0.04 -15.72 -16.62
CA THR A 148 -0.84 -16.21 -15.56
C THR A 148 -0.70 -15.36 -14.31
N ILE A 149 -1.84 -14.98 -13.70
CA ILE A 149 -1.85 -14.22 -12.46
C ILE A 149 -1.58 -15.18 -11.30
N ASN A 150 -0.44 -15.02 -10.64
CA ASN A 150 -0.07 -15.83 -9.49
C ASN A 150 -0.22 -15.05 -8.19
N PHE A 151 -0.54 -15.78 -7.12
CA PHE A 151 -0.60 -15.21 -5.79
C PHE A 151 0.79 -15.23 -5.14
N HIS A 152 1.35 -14.05 -4.88
CA HIS A 152 2.63 -13.91 -4.21
C HIS A 152 2.43 -13.51 -2.73
N PRO A 153 2.54 -14.44 -1.77
CA PRO A 153 2.32 -14.14 -0.34
C PRO A 153 3.32 -13.12 0.22
N SER A 154 4.49 -12.99 -0.40
CA SER A 154 5.47 -11.98 -0.04
C SER A 154 4.93 -10.56 -0.19
N ILE A 155 4.14 -10.28 -1.23
CA ILE A 155 3.53 -8.97 -1.48
C ILE A 155 2.53 -8.63 -0.37
N LEU A 156 1.68 -9.59 0.01
CA LEU A 156 0.74 -9.44 1.11
C LEU A 156 1.46 -9.12 2.43
N PHE A 157 2.53 -9.84 2.72
CA PHE A 157 3.30 -9.61 3.94
C PHE A 157 3.90 -8.20 3.98
N TYR A 158 4.57 -7.76 2.90
CA TYR A 158 5.23 -6.46 2.86
C TYR A 158 4.26 -5.28 2.83
N PHE A 159 3.12 -5.38 2.14
CA PHE A 159 2.21 -4.24 1.97
C PHE A 159 1.03 -4.20 2.93
N VAL A 160 0.68 -5.31 3.56
CA VAL A 160 -0.44 -5.36 4.52
C VAL A 160 0.08 -5.52 5.95
N VAL A 161 0.93 -6.52 6.20
CA VAL A 161 1.34 -6.84 7.57
C VAL A 161 2.40 -5.86 8.09
N LEU A 162 3.43 -5.58 7.30
CA LEU A 162 4.56 -4.76 7.74
C LEU A 162 4.16 -3.31 8.09
N PRO A 163 3.36 -2.57 7.26
CA PRO A 163 2.94 -1.22 7.62
C PRO A 163 2.09 -1.17 8.89
N THR A 164 1.24 -2.18 9.10
CA THR A 164 0.40 -2.24 10.30
C THR A 164 1.21 -2.57 11.54
N CYS A 165 2.22 -3.43 11.43
CA CYS A 165 3.13 -3.75 12.54
C CYS A 165 4.02 -2.55 12.92
N LEU A 166 4.56 -1.82 11.94
CA LEU A 166 5.40 -0.64 12.19
C LEU A 166 4.66 0.48 12.92
N LEU A 167 3.34 0.59 12.73
CA LEU A 167 2.52 1.55 13.46
C LEU A 167 2.23 1.14 14.90
N TYR A 168 2.38 -0.14 15.20
CA TYR A 168 2.14 -0.66 16.54
C TYR A 168 3.40 -0.61 17.42
N THR A 169 4.59 -0.54 16.81
CA THR A 169 5.88 -0.46 17.51
C THR A 169 6.25 0.97 17.84
#